data_e8a474e74a6bf2d6656227484bf6a1a6
#
_entry.id   e8a474e74a6bf2d6656227484bf6a1a6
#
_cell.length_a   1.000
_cell.length_b   1.000
_cell.length_c   1.000
_cell.angle_alpha   90.00
_cell.angle_beta   90.00
_cell.angle_gamma   90.00
#
_symmetry.space_group_name_H-M   'P 1'
#
loop_
_entity.id
_entity.type
_entity.pdbx_description
1 polymer ?
#
loop_
_entity_poly.entity_id
_entity_poly.type
_entity_poly.pdbx_seq_one_letter_code
_entity_poly.pdbx_strand_id
1 'polypeptide(L)'
;GHYNFFFFFDFGTVAESLVILNHATHVHHTLRWAMRHYRHGGRVKLCIDKNGNVFNAPGKPSIDALPWLLHSLVVSRYELNSEEREFLGGELSRYVDRYLTPEGDIKKGVRYAEMRDAVYYERSAYAVALVGRLAQCADVLQLDNFPFAPSVYRDILINEYWNGMFFKADRVTTHFSSDSALIPFFLKVVEDADMVNATLDYIDKTELNLPYPMKYGEIPSRRLRYRFGMGPISMPNYTETSIWTWHATYYLHLLKR
;
A
#
# COMPACT_ATOMS: atom_id res chain seq x y z
N GLY A 1 9.29 -14.48 -15.72
CA GLY A 1 9.39 -14.10 -14.30
C GLY A 1 9.46 -15.33 -13.42
N HIS A 2 10.06 -15.22 -12.25
CA HIS A 2 10.17 -16.33 -11.30
C HIS A 2 8.84 -16.70 -10.64
N TYR A 3 7.86 -15.77 -10.66
CA TYR A 3 6.55 -15.96 -10.05
C TYR A 3 5.47 -15.93 -11.12
N ASN A 4 4.68 -17.02 -11.18
CA ASN A 4 3.47 -17.09 -12.01
C ASN A 4 2.24 -16.62 -11.22
N PHE A 5 2.39 -15.49 -10.50
CA PHE A 5 1.36 -14.92 -9.65
C PHE A 5 1.09 -13.46 -10.03
N PHE A 6 -0.16 -13.07 -9.93
CA PHE A 6 -0.60 -11.69 -10.04
C PHE A 6 -0.82 -11.10 -8.65
N PHE A 7 -0.14 -9.99 -8.34
CA PHE A 7 -0.27 -9.27 -7.08
C PHE A 7 -0.89 -7.89 -7.30
N PHE A 8 -1.89 -7.54 -6.49
CA PHE A 8 -2.52 -6.23 -6.64
C PHE A 8 -1.64 -5.07 -6.20
N PHE A 9 -0.75 -5.23 -5.26
CA PHE A 9 0.15 -4.13 -4.90
C PHE A 9 1.07 -3.76 -6.07
N ASP A 10 1.59 -4.72 -6.83
CA ASP A 10 2.41 -4.46 -8.03
C ASP A 10 1.57 -3.78 -9.12
N PHE A 11 0.38 -4.31 -9.39
CA PHE A 11 -0.51 -3.76 -10.40
C PHE A 11 -1.04 -2.38 -10.01
N GLY A 12 -1.44 -2.20 -8.75
CA GLY A 12 -2.02 -0.96 -8.24
C GLY A 12 -1.07 0.23 -8.33
N THR A 13 0.22 0.01 -8.06
CA THR A 13 1.25 1.06 -8.15
C THR A 13 1.47 1.58 -9.56
N VAL A 14 1.19 0.78 -10.59
CA VAL A 14 1.39 1.16 -12.01
C VAL A 14 0.09 1.46 -12.75
N ALA A 15 -1.07 1.17 -12.18
CA ALA A 15 -2.37 1.30 -12.84
C ALA A 15 -2.62 2.73 -13.36
N GLU A 16 -2.37 3.75 -12.54
CA GLU A 16 -2.53 5.16 -12.94
C GLU A 16 -1.59 5.53 -14.09
N SER A 17 -0.33 5.09 -14.03
CA SER A 17 0.66 5.32 -15.10
C SER A 17 0.23 4.68 -16.41
N LEU A 18 -0.31 3.45 -16.37
CA LEU A 18 -0.83 2.78 -17.55
C LEU A 18 -2.02 3.54 -18.17
N VAL A 19 -2.89 4.09 -17.34
CA VAL A 19 -4.02 4.93 -17.82
C VAL A 19 -3.50 6.20 -18.49
N ILE A 20 -2.53 6.91 -17.86
CA ILE A 20 -1.91 8.12 -18.42
C ILE A 20 -1.23 7.81 -19.77
N LEU A 21 -0.66 6.63 -19.93
CA LEU A 21 -0.03 6.15 -21.16
C LEU A 21 -1.04 5.58 -22.20
N ASN A 22 -2.34 5.86 -22.03
CA ASN A 22 -3.43 5.42 -22.91
C ASN A 22 -3.67 3.89 -22.95
N HIS A 23 -3.30 3.17 -21.88
CA HIS A 23 -3.53 1.72 -21.73
C HIS A 23 -4.76 1.38 -20.85
N ALA A 24 -5.72 2.30 -20.70
CA ALA A 24 -6.92 2.11 -19.88
C ALA A 24 -7.68 0.81 -20.21
N THR A 25 -7.80 0.47 -21.50
CA THR A 25 -8.46 -0.77 -21.93
C THR A 25 -7.77 -2.02 -21.38
N HIS A 26 -6.43 -2.05 -21.34
CA HIS A 26 -5.69 -3.17 -20.77
C HIS A 26 -5.85 -3.24 -19.24
N VAL A 27 -5.88 -2.08 -18.58
CA VAL A 27 -6.17 -2.00 -17.13
C VAL A 27 -7.56 -2.58 -16.85
N HIS A 28 -8.59 -2.18 -17.62
CA HIS A 28 -9.96 -2.71 -17.50
C HIS A 28 -10.05 -4.22 -17.75
N HIS A 29 -9.31 -4.76 -18.73
CA HIS A 29 -9.26 -6.20 -18.98
C HIS A 29 -8.66 -6.95 -17.78
N THR A 30 -7.56 -6.44 -17.22
CA THR A 30 -6.93 -7.01 -16.03
C THR A 30 -7.85 -6.97 -14.81
N LEU A 31 -8.53 -5.84 -14.60
CA LEU A 31 -9.48 -5.68 -13.49
C LEU A 31 -10.67 -6.65 -13.62
N ARG A 32 -11.28 -6.78 -14.81
CA ARG A 32 -12.36 -7.74 -15.05
C ARG A 32 -11.92 -9.19 -14.82
N TRP A 33 -10.71 -9.53 -15.27
CA TRP A 33 -10.13 -10.84 -15.04
C TRP A 33 -9.95 -11.10 -13.54
N ALA A 34 -9.33 -10.19 -12.81
CA ALA A 34 -9.09 -10.32 -11.38
C ALA A 34 -10.37 -10.36 -10.56
N MET A 35 -11.34 -9.47 -10.84
CA MET A 35 -12.65 -9.44 -10.18
C MET A 35 -13.40 -10.76 -10.35
N ARG A 36 -13.38 -11.35 -11.56
CA ARG A 36 -13.99 -12.65 -11.80
C ARG A 36 -13.39 -13.74 -10.93
N HIS A 37 -12.04 -13.79 -10.81
CA HIS A 37 -11.36 -14.79 -9.99
C HIS A 37 -11.58 -14.56 -8.48
N TYR A 38 -11.57 -13.32 -8.01
CA TYR A 38 -11.87 -13.01 -6.62
C TYR A 38 -13.32 -13.36 -6.25
N ARG A 39 -14.29 -13.06 -7.12
CA ARG A 39 -15.69 -13.43 -6.89
C ARG A 39 -15.87 -14.94 -6.88
N HIS A 40 -15.27 -15.67 -7.82
CA HIS A 40 -15.29 -17.14 -7.83
C HIS A 40 -14.64 -17.73 -6.57
N GLY A 41 -13.52 -17.18 -6.12
CA GLY A 41 -12.85 -17.58 -4.88
C GLY A 41 -13.48 -17.02 -3.60
N GLY A 42 -14.56 -16.24 -3.70
CA GLY A 42 -15.35 -15.67 -2.61
C GLY A 42 -14.68 -14.57 -1.80
N ARG A 43 -13.43 -14.19 -2.10
CA ARG A 43 -12.62 -13.24 -1.32
C ARG A 43 -11.54 -12.55 -2.14
N VAL A 44 -11.27 -11.28 -1.81
CA VAL A 44 -10.02 -10.62 -2.23
C VAL A 44 -8.89 -11.16 -1.37
N LYS A 45 -7.84 -11.67 -2.02
CA LYS A 45 -6.63 -12.21 -1.37
C LYS A 45 -5.38 -11.60 -2.01
N LEU A 46 -4.22 -11.87 -1.41
CA LEU A 46 -2.94 -11.29 -1.80
C LEU A 46 -2.63 -11.47 -3.29
N CYS A 47 -2.87 -12.66 -3.82
CA CYS A 47 -2.50 -12.97 -5.19
C CYS A 47 -3.46 -13.96 -5.89
N ILE A 48 -3.33 -14.01 -7.21
CA ILE A 48 -4.01 -14.95 -8.11
C ILE A 48 -2.91 -15.74 -8.85
N ASP A 49 -2.99 -17.07 -8.85
CA ASP A 49 -2.06 -17.91 -9.59
C ASP A 49 -2.41 -18.02 -11.09
N LYS A 50 -1.56 -18.67 -11.87
CA LYS A 50 -1.77 -18.91 -13.31
C LYS A 50 -3.03 -19.70 -13.64
N ASN A 51 -3.59 -20.45 -12.69
CA ASN A 51 -4.82 -21.23 -12.86
C ASN A 51 -6.05 -20.45 -12.40
N GLY A 52 -5.90 -19.21 -11.92
CA GLY A 52 -6.97 -18.38 -11.40
C GLY A 52 -7.34 -18.61 -9.94
N ASN A 53 -6.58 -19.44 -9.21
CA ASN A 53 -6.83 -19.63 -7.78
C ASN A 53 -6.35 -18.41 -6.99
N VAL A 54 -7.18 -17.97 -6.06
CA VAL A 54 -6.87 -16.84 -5.17
C VAL A 54 -6.35 -17.34 -3.83
N PHE A 55 -5.23 -16.77 -3.33
CA PHE A 55 -4.64 -17.22 -2.08
C PHE A 55 -3.83 -16.12 -1.36
N ASN A 56 -3.55 -16.36 -0.08
CA ASN A 56 -2.69 -15.53 0.74
C ASN A 56 -1.35 -16.26 0.97
N ALA A 57 -0.25 -15.65 0.56
CA ALA A 57 1.09 -16.17 0.82
C ALA A 57 1.81 -15.24 1.83
N PRO A 58 2.44 -15.74 2.83
CA PRO A 58 2.56 -17.09 3.38
C PRO A 58 1.45 -17.47 4.40
N GLY A 59 0.19 -17.49 3.97
CA GLY A 59 -0.94 -17.90 4.80
C GLY A 59 -1.58 -16.80 5.65
N LYS A 60 -1.07 -15.55 5.59
CA LYS A 60 -1.66 -14.38 6.27
C LYS A 60 -2.54 -13.60 5.30
N PRO A 61 -3.69 -13.09 5.74
CA PRO A 61 -4.50 -12.21 4.90
C PRO A 61 -3.77 -10.91 4.61
N SER A 62 -3.92 -10.42 3.40
CA SER A 62 -3.33 -9.15 2.94
C SER A 62 -4.14 -7.96 3.45
N ILE A 63 -3.46 -6.94 3.97
CA ILE A 63 -4.07 -5.66 4.30
C ILE A 63 -4.09 -4.71 3.09
N ASP A 64 -3.27 -4.96 2.09
CA ASP A 64 -3.02 -4.06 0.97
C ASP A 64 -3.72 -4.45 -0.34
N ALA A 65 -4.14 -5.71 -0.51
CA ALA A 65 -4.74 -6.16 -1.76
C ALA A 65 -6.06 -5.45 -2.10
N LEU A 66 -6.98 -5.30 -1.14
CA LEU A 66 -8.25 -4.60 -1.37
C LEU A 66 -8.06 -3.10 -1.62
N PRO A 67 -7.25 -2.36 -0.83
CA PRO A 67 -6.95 -0.96 -1.12
C PRO A 67 -6.37 -0.73 -2.52
N TRP A 68 -5.42 -1.54 -2.97
CA TRP A 68 -4.83 -1.42 -4.30
C TRP A 68 -5.81 -1.81 -5.42
N LEU A 69 -6.69 -2.77 -5.16
CA LEU A 69 -7.78 -3.09 -6.09
C LEU A 69 -8.71 -1.87 -6.27
N LEU A 70 -9.23 -1.30 -5.18
CA LEU A 70 -10.12 -0.15 -5.26
C LEU A 70 -9.43 1.09 -5.86
N HIS A 71 -8.15 1.31 -5.51
CA HIS A 71 -7.34 2.36 -6.15
C HIS A 71 -7.31 2.18 -7.67
N SER A 72 -7.03 0.98 -8.15
CA SER A 72 -6.96 0.68 -9.59
C SER A 72 -8.30 0.89 -10.31
N LEU A 73 -9.41 0.54 -9.65
CA LEU A 73 -10.77 0.78 -10.18
C LEU A 73 -11.03 2.30 -10.34
N VAL A 74 -10.69 3.09 -9.31
CA VAL A 74 -10.91 4.54 -9.30
C VAL A 74 -10.03 5.25 -10.35
N VAL A 75 -8.72 5.00 -10.36
CA VAL A 75 -7.80 5.70 -11.28
C VAL A 75 -8.06 5.36 -12.74
N SER A 76 -8.57 4.16 -13.01
CA SER A 76 -8.94 3.75 -14.37
C SER A 76 -10.36 4.10 -14.76
N ARG A 77 -11.16 4.68 -13.86
CA ARG A 77 -12.60 4.96 -14.07
C ARG A 77 -13.37 3.72 -14.49
N TYR A 78 -13.06 2.58 -13.84
CA TYR A 78 -13.76 1.33 -14.12
C TYR A 78 -15.19 1.39 -13.61
N GLU A 79 -16.15 1.04 -14.46
CA GLU A 79 -17.57 1.01 -14.10
C GLU A 79 -17.93 -0.34 -13.49
N LEU A 80 -18.32 -0.32 -12.21
CA LEU A 80 -18.76 -1.52 -11.49
C LEU A 80 -20.21 -1.87 -11.86
N ASN A 81 -20.45 -3.14 -12.15
CA ASN A 81 -21.80 -3.67 -12.21
C ASN A 81 -22.36 -3.97 -10.79
N SER A 82 -23.66 -4.33 -10.71
CA SER A 82 -24.34 -4.57 -9.43
C SER A 82 -23.70 -5.70 -8.62
N GLU A 83 -23.33 -6.80 -9.26
CA GLU A 83 -22.72 -7.96 -8.59
C GLU A 83 -21.30 -7.64 -8.07
N GLU A 84 -20.54 -6.83 -8.79
CA GLU A 84 -19.21 -6.37 -8.35
C GLU A 84 -19.33 -5.41 -7.18
N ARG A 85 -20.33 -4.52 -7.17
CA ARG A 85 -20.63 -3.64 -6.03
C ARG A 85 -20.99 -4.43 -4.78
N GLU A 86 -21.89 -5.39 -4.89
CA GLU A 86 -22.29 -6.24 -3.77
C GLU A 86 -21.09 -7.02 -3.21
N PHE A 87 -20.28 -7.61 -4.08
CA PHE A 87 -19.05 -8.33 -3.69
C PHE A 87 -18.06 -7.42 -2.95
N LEU A 88 -17.77 -6.25 -3.51
CA LEU A 88 -16.83 -5.29 -2.89
C LEU A 88 -17.38 -4.72 -1.57
N GLY A 89 -18.68 -4.47 -1.48
CA GLY A 89 -19.33 -4.09 -0.22
C GLY A 89 -19.13 -5.14 0.87
N GLY A 90 -19.34 -6.42 0.52
CA GLY A 90 -19.03 -7.52 1.44
C GLY A 90 -17.56 -7.64 1.83
N GLU A 91 -16.63 -7.36 0.90
CA GLU A 91 -15.19 -7.34 1.20
C GLU A 91 -14.82 -6.15 2.12
N LEU A 92 -15.42 -4.98 1.93
CA LEU A 92 -15.23 -3.82 2.80
C LEU A 92 -15.69 -4.10 4.23
N SER A 93 -16.89 -4.65 4.42
CA SER A 93 -17.38 -5.03 5.76
C SER A 93 -16.40 -6.00 6.44
N ARG A 94 -15.96 -7.04 5.73
CA ARG A 94 -14.99 -8.00 6.27
C ARG A 94 -13.61 -7.38 6.56
N TYR A 95 -13.19 -6.39 5.78
CA TYR A 95 -11.95 -5.66 5.99
C TYR A 95 -12.03 -4.84 7.29
N VAL A 96 -13.11 -4.10 7.48
CA VAL A 96 -13.38 -3.35 8.71
C VAL A 96 -13.37 -4.27 9.92
N ASP A 97 -14.17 -5.34 9.90
CA ASP A 97 -14.26 -6.30 11.00
C ASP A 97 -12.92 -6.93 11.35
N ARG A 98 -12.08 -7.20 10.37
CA ARG A 98 -10.80 -7.85 10.58
C ARG A 98 -9.72 -6.91 11.09
N TYR A 99 -9.58 -5.75 10.48
CA TYR A 99 -8.39 -4.91 10.65
C TYR A 99 -8.62 -3.68 11.51
N LEU A 100 -9.85 -3.16 11.59
CA LEU A 100 -10.08 -1.85 12.18
C LEU A 100 -10.76 -1.93 13.55
N THR A 101 -10.40 -1.00 14.44
CA THR A 101 -11.09 -0.76 15.71
C THR A 101 -12.41 -0.02 15.45
N PRO A 102 -13.29 0.11 16.47
CA PRO A 102 -14.51 0.93 16.34
C PRO A 102 -14.23 2.40 16.01
N GLU A 103 -13.04 2.92 16.32
CA GLU A 103 -12.59 4.27 16.01
C GLU A 103 -11.94 4.40 14.63
N GLY A 104 -11.79 3.29 13.89
CA GLY A 104 -11.21 3.25 12.56
C GLY A 104 -9.70 3.01 12.50
N ASP A 105 -9.00 2.95 13.64
CA ASP A 105 -7.56 2.64 13.64
C ASP A 105 -7.29 1.15 13.36
N ILE A 106 -6.08 0.83 12.91
CA ILE A 106 -5.67 -0.57 12.74
C ILE A 106 -5.54 -1.24 14.11
N LYS A 107 -6.16 -2.41 14.28
CA LYS A 107 -6.11 -3.18 15.54
C LYS A 107 -4.69 -3.55 15.91
N LYS A 108 -4.32 -3.36 17.17
CA LYS A 108 -3.05 -3.81 17.73
C LYS A 108 -2.97 -5.34 17.73
N GLY A 109 -1.82 -5.89 17.38
CA GLY A 109 -1.56 -7.34 17.38
C GLY A 109 -2.21 -8.11 16.22
N VAL A 110 -2.96 -7.47 15.32
CA VAL A 110 -3.51 -8.15 14.14
C VAL A 110 -2.38 -8.51 13.19
N ARG A 111 -2.36 -9.75 12.73
CA ARG A 111 -1.34 -10.24 11.78
C ARG A 111 -1.87 -10.17 10.36
N TYR A 112 -1.11 -9.51 9.48
CA TYR A 112 -1.40 -9.39 8.06
C TYR A 112 -0.14 -9.49 7.21
N ALA A 113 -0.33 -9.79 5.93
CA ALA A 113 0.67 -9.61 4.90
C ALA A 113 0.52 -8.21 4.30
N GLU A 114 1.62 -7.61 3.95
CA GLU A 114 1.72 -6.37 3.19
C GLU A 114 2.91 -6.51 2.23
N MET A 115 3.14 -5.53 1.36
CA MET A 115 4.22 -5.54 0.39
C MET A 115 5.60 -5.90 0.95
N ARG A 116 5.85 -5.67 2.23
CA ARG A 116 7.12 -5.99 2.89
C ARG A 116 7.19 -7.46 3.29
N ASP A 117 8.13 -8.18 2.71
CA ASP A 117 8.33 -9.59 3.00
C ASP A 117 9.21 -9.81 4.23
N ALA A 118 10.25 -9.01 4.39
CA ALA A 118 11.31 -9.26 5.34
C ALA A 118 11.11 -8.54 6.68
N VAL A 119 10.66 -7.29 6.68
CA VAL A 119 10.55 -6.46 7.88
C VAL A 119 9.10 -6.36 8.35
N TYR A 120 8.92 -6.34 9.67
CA TYR A 120 7.63 -6.16 10.32
C TYR A 120 7.55 -4.81 11.03
N TYR A 121 6.54 -4.02 10.66
CA TYR A 121 6.12 -2.82 11.37
C TYR A 121 4.70 -3.00 11.86
N GLU A 122 4.47 -2.81 13.15
CA GLU A 122 3.12 -2.91 13.72
C GLU A 122 2.34 -1.64 13.41
N ARG A 123 1.19 -1.79 12.73
CA ARG A 123 0.36 -0.63 12.32
C ARG A 123 1.19 0.40 11.56
N SER A 124 1.81 -0.03 10.45
CA SER A 124 2.71 0.83 9.67
C SER A 124 1.99 2.05 9.07
N ALA A 125 2.71 3.17 8.88
CA ALA A 125 2.18 4.33 8.15
C ALA A 125 1.76 3.94 6.72
N TYR A 126 2.47 3.00 6.09
CA TYR A 126 2.05 2.40 4.82
C TYR A 126 0.64 1.81 4.89
N ALA A 127 0.37 0.97 5.89
CA ALA A 127 -0.95 0.35 6.04
C ALA A 127 -2.04 1.40 6.35
N VAL A 128 -1.76 2.38 7.21
CA VAL A 128 -2.70 3.48 7.52
C VAL A 128 -3.02 4.30 6.28
N ALA A 129 -2.01 4.63 5.46
CA ALA A 129 -2.21 5.36 4.21
C ALA A 129 -3.07 4.56 3.20
N LEU A 130 -2.87 3.24 3.14
CA LEU A 130 -3.72 2.39 2.29
C LEU A 130 -5.16 2.31 2.77
N VAL A 131 -5.40 2.29 4.09
CA VAL A 131 -6.77 2.35 4.62
C VAL A 131 -7.39 3.72 4.32
N GLY A 132 -6.62 4.80 4.43
CA GLY A 132 -7.07 6.14 4.02
C GLY A 132 -7.44 6.21 2.53
N ARG A 133 -6.62 5.58 1.68
CA ARG A 133 -6.93 5.48 0.25
C ARG A 133 -8.15 4.60 -0.02
N LEU A 134 -8.31 3.50 0.74
CA LEU A 134 -9.51 2.66 0.69
C LEU A 134 -10.78 3.47 0.98
N ALA A 135 -10.76 4.30 2.04
CA ALA A 135 -11.86 5.20 2.39
C ALA A 135 -12.21 6.16 1.24
N GLN A 136 -11.20 6.86 0.68
CA GLN A 136 -11.40 7.75 -0.48
C GLN A 136 -12.00 6.99 -1.68
N CYS A 137 -11.53 5.78 -1.95
CA CYS A 137 -12.03 4.98 -3.06
C CYS A 137 -13.45 4.48 -2.82
N ALA A 138 -13.79 4.10 -1.58
CA ALA A 138 -15.14 3.70 -1.21
C ALA A 138 -16.15 4.83 -1.46
N ASP A 139 -15.81 6.07 -1.05
CA ASP A 139 -16.63 7.26 -1.31
C ASP A 139 -16.83 7.48 -2.82
N VAL A 140 -15.75 7.47 -3.62
CA VAL A 140 -15.83 7.69 -5.09
C VAL A 140 -16.63 6.60 -5.78
N LEU A 141 -16.49 5.34 -5.35
CA LEU A 141 -17.23 4.20 -5.90
C LEU A 141 -18.62 4.05 -5.30
N GLN A 142 -19.02 4.90 -4.35
CA GLN A 142 -20.31 4.83 -3.65
C GLN A 142 -20.56 3.44 -3.02
N LEU A 143 -19.59 2.98 -2.23
CA LEU A 143 -19.64 1.73 -1.47
C LEU A 143 -19.86 2.04 0.01
N ASP A 144 -21.10 1.97 0.48
CA ASP A 144 -21.53 2.41 1.82
C ASP A 144 -21.07 1.50 2.97
N ASN A 145 -20.32 0.43 2.67
CA ASN A 145 -19.89 -0.56 3.66
C ASN A 145 -18.58 -0.17 4.39
N PHE A 146 -18.04 1.01 4.13
CA PHE A 146 -16.87 1.53 4.84
C PHE A 146 -17.27 2.74 5.70
N PRO A 147 -17.30 2.63 7.06
CA PRO A 147 -17.96 3.61 7.92
C PRO A 147 -17.10 4.81 8.31
N PHE A 148 -15.82 4.85 7.91
CA PHE A 148 -14.88 5.88 8.35
C PHE A 148 -14.54 6.86 7.23
N ALA A 149 -14.60 8.16 7.56
CA ALA A 149 -14.22 9.21 6.61
C ALA A 149 -12.70 9.19 6.31
N PRO A 150 -12.26 9.56 5.10
CA PRO A 150 -10.83 9.65 4.74
C PRO A 150 -10.01 10.54 5.68
N SER A 151 -10.63 11.60 6.24
CA SER A 151 -9.97 12.51 7.19
C SER A 151 -9.46 11.82 8.45
N VAL A 152 -10.11 10.75 8.92
CA VAL A 152 -9.65 9.96 10.07
C VAL A 152 -8.22 9.47 9.87
N TYR A 153 -7.92 8.94 8.69
CA TYR A 153 -6.59 8.38 8.37
C TYR A 153 -5.55 9.44 8.12
N ARG A 154 -5.94 10.56 7.50
CA ARG A 154 -5.08 11.74 7.40
C ARG A 154 -4.67 12.23 8.79
N ASP A 155 -5.61 12.36 9.69
CA ASP A 155 -5.37 12.87 11.04
C ASP A 155 -4.53 11.89 11.88
N ILE A 156 -4.75 10.57 11.75
CA ILE A 156 -3.89 9.55 12.36
C ILE A 156 -2.44 9.67 11.82
N LEU A 157 -2.25 9.81 10.51
CA LEU A 157 -0.92 9.95 9.91
C LEU A 157 -0.20 11.20 10.42
N ILE A 158 -0.87 12.35 10.42
CA ILE A 158 -0.27 13.62 10.87
C ILE A 158 0.06 13.59 12.36
N ASN A 159 -0.87 13.15 13.20
CA ASN A 159 -0.70 13.23 14.64
C ASN A 159 0.22 12.16 15.24
N GLU A 160 0.29 10.97 14.63
CA GLU A 160 0.98 9.84 15.25
C GLU A 160 2.25 9.40 14.50
N TYR A 161 2.34 9.69 13.20
CA TYR A 161 3.47 9.25 12.37
C TYR A 161 4.37 10.37 11.89
N TRP A 162 3.87 11.58 11.71
CA TRP A 162 4.68 12.72 11.29
C TRP A 162 5.66 13.13 12.40
N ASN A 163 6.95 13.25 12.06
CA ASN A 163 8.00 13.63 13.03
C ASN A 163 8.60 15.02 12.78
N GLY A 164 7.98 15.82 11.91
CA GLY A 164 8.48 17.12 11.48
C GLY A 164 9.31 17.09 10.19
N MET A 165 9.71 15.90 9.72
CA MET A 165 10.53 15.71 8.52
C MET A 165 9.95 14.67 7.57
N PHE A 166 9.42 13.56 8.09
CA PHE A 166 8.83 12.48 7.29
C PHE A 166 7.86 11.63 8.13
N PHE A 167 7.05 10.78 7.49
CA PHE A 167 6.23 9.80 8.19
C PHE A 167 7.09 8.61 8.65
N LYS A 168 7.14 8.36 9.95
CA LYS A 168 7.80 7.20 10.56
C LYS A 168 7.23 5.89 10.04
N ALA A 169 8.05 4.84 10.04
CA ALA A 169 7.63 3.52 9.56
C ALA A 169 6.46 2.92 10.38
N ASP A 170 6.51 3.08 11.70
CA ASP A 170 5.41 2.80 12.64
C ASP A 170 5.44 3.78 13.82
N ARG A 171 4.57 3.59 14.80
CA ARG A 171 4.47 4.51 15.96
C ARG A 171 5.65 4.48 16.92
N VAL A 172 6.52 3.47 16.85
CA VAL A 172 7.68 3.30 17.72
C VAL A 172 9.03 3.48 17.03
N THR A 173 9.10 3.20 15.73
CA THR A 173 10.32 3.37 14.95
C THR A 173 10.49 4.81 14.50
N THR A 174 11.72 5.32 14.56
CA THR A 174 12.05 6.71 14.22
C THR A 174 12.85 6.85 12.95
N HIS A 175 13.24 5.73 12.31
CA HIS A 175 14.01 5.73 11.09
C HIS A 175 13.12 5.89 9.85
N PHE A 176 13.72 6.39 8.78
CA PHE A 176 13.11 6.51 7.49
C PHE A 176 12.92 5.15 6.81
N SER A 177 11.74 4.95 6.23
CA SER A 177 11.43 3.86 5.30
C SER A 177 10.61 4.43 4.15
N SER A 178 11.09 4.26 2.93
CA SER A 178 10.54 4.96 1.75
C SER A 178 9.07 4.67 1.49
N ASP A 179 8.62 3.45 1.75
CA ASP A 179 7.21 3.09 1.62
C ASP A 179 6.31 3.86 2.59
N SER A 180 6.72 3.92 3.86
CA SER A 180 5.96 4.61 4.90
C SER A 180 6.04 6.13 4.76
N ALA A 181 7.20 6.65 4.34
CA ALA A 181 7.41 8.08 4.22
C ALA A 181 6.73 8.70 2.98
N LEU A 182 6.63 7.96 1.86
CA LEU A 182 6.18 8.50 0.58
C LEU A 182 4.75 8.14 0.20
N ILE A 183 4.26 6.97 0.60
CA ILE A 183 2.92 6.46 0.24
C ILE A 183 1.77 7.39 0.70
N PRO A 184 1.80 8.01 1.89
CA PRO A 184 0.74 8.95 2.28
C PRO A 184 0.54 10.09 1.28
N PHE A 185 1.63 10.60 0.73
CA PHE A 185 1.60 11.65 -0.30
C PHE A 185 1.25 11.10 -1.68
N PHE A 186 1.86 9.97 -2.07
CA PHE A 186 1.60 9.35 -3.37
C PHE A 186 0.11 9.02 -3.56
N LEU A 187 -0.53 8.45 -2.55
CA LEU A 187 -1.96 8.11 -2.55
C LEU A 187 -2.87 9.32 -2.27
N LYS A 188 -2.31 10.51 -2.07
CA LYS A 188 -3.07 11.74 -1.76
C LYS A 188 -3.94 11.61 -0.51
N VAL A 189 -3.50 10.83 0.47
CA VAL A 189 -4.15 10.79 1.80
C VAL A 189 -3.74 12.02 2.61
N VAL A 190 -2.50 12.47 2.41
CA VAL A 190 -2.00 13.74 2.92
C VAL A 190 -1.56 14.58 1.73
N GLU A 191 -2.14 15.78 1.57
CA GLU A 191 -1.83 16.75 0.53
C GLU A 191 -1.38 18.06 1.18
N ASP A 192 -0.14 18.07 1.65
CA ASP A 192 0.49 19.21 2.31
C ASP A 192 1.86 19.45 1.68
N ALA A 193 2.02 20.60 1.03
CA ALA A 193 3.24 20.94 0.29
C ALA A 193 4.46 21.11 1.21
N ASP A 194 4.27 21.66 2.41
CA ASP A 194 5.36 21.88 3.35
C ASP A 194 5.87 20.53 3.91
N MET A 195 4.97 19.60 4.18
CA MET A 195 5.33 18.24 4.58
C MET A 195 6.04 17.47 3.46
N VAL A 196 5.59 17.63 2.21
CA VAL A 196 6.29 17.05 1.04
C VAL A 196 7.69 17.61 0.93
N ASN A 197 7.85 18.94 0.97
CA ASN A 197 9.15 19.60 0.89
C ASN A 197 10.09 19.17 2.02
N ALA A 198 9.60 19.13 3.27
CA ALA A 198 10.39 18.66 4.39
C ALA A 198 10.88 17.22 4.21
N THR A 199 10.05 16.34 3.60
CA THR A 199 10.43 14.95 3.31
C THR A 199 11.49 14.88 2.21
N LEU A 200 11.35 15.68 1.14
CA LEU A 200 12.31 15.75 0.05
C LEU A 200 13.66 16.32 0.53
N ASP A 201 13.63 17.37 1.34
CA ASP A 201 14.83 17.95 1.98
C ASP A 201 15.56 16.95 2.87
N TYR A 202 14.81 16.14 3.62
CA TYR A 202 15.40 15.07 4.43
C TYR A 202 16.09 14.01 3.56
N ILE A 203 15.45 13.56 2.49
CA ILE A 203 15.99 12.58 1.54
C ILE A 203 17.30 13.09 0.93
N ASP A 204 17.30 14.34 0.50
CA ASP A 204 18.48 14.97 -0.13
C ASP A 204 19.63 15.15 0.88
N LYS A 205 19.34 15.70 2.03
CA LYS A 205 20.33 15.95 3.10
C LYS A 205 20.98 14.66 3.64
N THR A 206 20.24 13.55 3.63
CA THR A 206 20.72 12.24 4.12
C THR A 206 21.21 11.33 2.99
N GLU A 207 21.26 11.84 1.75
CA GLU A 207 21.73 11.14 0.56
C GLU A 207 20.98 9.79 0.32
N LEU A 208 19.70 9.72 0.71
CA LEU A 208 18.87 8.54 0.45
C LEU A 208 18.57 8.36 -1.03
N ASN A 209 18.64 9.43 -1.83
CA ASN A 209 18.55 9.44 -3.28
C ASN A 209 19.89 9.15 -3.99
N LEU A 210 20.93 8.78 -3.27
CA LEU A 210 22.23 8.44 -3.82
C LEU A 210 22.67 7.02 -3.39
N PRO A 211 22.96 6.10 -4.34
CA PRO A 211 22.80 6.30 -5.79
C PRO A 211 21.33 6.39 -6.19
N TYR A 212 21.09 7.17 -7.23
CA TYR A 212 19.75 7.38 -7.77
C TYR A 212 19.09 6.07 -8.21
N PRO A 213 17.78 5.86 -8.08
CA PRO A 213 16.80 6.91 -7.70
C PRO A 213 16.56 7.03 -6.20
N MET A 214 16.58 5.97 -5.42
CA MET A 214 16.34 6.06 -3.97
C MET A 214 16.60 4.75 -3.24
N LYS A 215 17.23 4.83 -2.07
CA LYS A 215 17.35 3.73 -1.11
C LYS A 215 16.00 3.44 -0.44
N TYR A 216 15.79 2.18 -0.06
CA TYR A 216 14.58 1.78 0.66
C TYR A 216 14.52 2.42 2.06
N GLY A 217 15.62 2.40 2.81
CA GLY A 217 15.72 2.93 4.17
C GLY A 217 17.12 3.41 4.50
N GLU A 218 17.27 3.99 5.68
CA GLU A 218 18.50 4.62 6.15
C GLU A 218 19.35 3.77 7.11
N ILE A 219 18.78 2.71 7.69
CA ILE A 219 19.44 1.98 8.76
C ILE A 219 19.88 0.57 8.37
N PRO A 220 21.00 0.10 8.96
CA PRO A 220 21.45 -1.27 8.78
C PRO A 220 20.49 -2.32 9.38
N SER A 221 20.47 -3.50 8.79
CA SER A 221 19.65 -4.66 9.13
C SER A 221 19.59 -5.02 10.61
N ARG A 222 20.69 -4.89 11.33
CA ARG A 222 20.76 -5.22 12.76
C ARG A 222 19.81 -4.42 13.67
N ARG A 223 19.21 -3.36 13.14
CA ARG A 223 18.25 -2.50 13.87
C ARG A 223 16.81 -2.75 13.46
N LEU A 224 16.59 -3.58 12.45
CA LEU A 224 15.26 -3.86 11.93
C LEU A 224 14.64 -5.09 12.60
N ARG A 225 13.29 -5.12 12.64
CA ARG A 225 12.52 -6.28 13.09
C ARG A 225 12.26 -7.19 11.90
N TYR A 226 13.00 -8.31 11.83
CA TYR A 226 12.82 -9.27 10.75
C TYR A 226 11.70 -10.26 11.03
N ARG A 227 11.02 -10.67 9.98
CA ARG A 227 10.13 -11.83 10.01
C ARG A 227 10.97 -13.11 10.11
N PHE A 228 10.43 -14.12 10.79
CA PHE A 228 11.12 -15.42 10.92
C PHE A 228 11.50 -15.97 9.53
N GLY A 229 12.75 -16.38 9.38
CA GLY A 229 13.29 -16.90 8.12
C GLY A 229 13.70 -15.85 7.08
N MET A 230 13.46 -14.55 7.33
CA MET A 230 13.76 -13.46 6.39
C MET A 230 14.83 -12.51 6.93
N GLY A 231 15.75 -13.01 7.73
CA GLY A 231 16.80 -12.18 8.33
C GLY A 231 17.96 -11.85 7.39
N PRO A 232 18.92 -11.02 7.84
CA PRO A 232 20.06 -10.54 7.05
C PRO A 232 20.94 -11.63 6.44
N ILE A 233 20.96 -12.82 7.06
CA ILE A 233 21.77 -13.95 6.59
C ILE A 233 21.17 -14.54 5.29
N SER A 234 19.83 -14.60 5.22
CA SER A 234 19.13 -15.16 4.05
C SER A 234 18.87 -14.13 2.95
N MET A 235 18.71 -12.85 3.33
CA MET A 235 18.41 -11.75 2.41
C MET A 235 19.12 -10.47 2.86
N PRO A 236 20.44 -10.38 2.70
CA PRO A 236 21.20 -9.19 3.12
C PRO A 236 20.74 -7.96 2.34
N ASN A 237 20.54 -6.85 3.02
CA ASN A 237 20.11 -5.57 2.45
C ASN A 237 18.74 -5.56 1.75
N TYR A 238 17.89 -6.57 1.95
CA TYR A 238 16.63 -6.70 1.21
C TYR A 238 15.68 -5.52 1.39
N THR A 239 15.58 -4.98 2.61
CA THR A 239 14.69 -3.85 2.95
C THR A 239 15.42 -2.78 3.78
N GLU A 240 16.66 -2.51 3.46
CA GLU A 240 17.53 -1.59 4.19
C GLU A 240 18.00 -0.47 3.28
N THR A 241 19.28 -0.49 2.92
CA THR A 241 19.89 0.51 2.05
C THR A 241 19.91 0.10 0.58
N SER A 242 19.22 -0.99 0.22
CA SER A 242 19.08 -1.42 -1.17
C SER A 242 18.16 -0.46 -1.94
N ILE A 243 18.36 -0.42 -3.26
CA ILE A 243 17.54 0.40 -4.15
C ILE A 243 16.42 -0.47 -4.70
N TRP A 244 15.18 -0.04 -4.46
CA TRP A 244 13.99 -0.65 -5.00
C TRP A 244 13.34 0.28 -6.03
N THR A 245 13.32 -0.12 -7.29
CA THR A 245 12.89 0.72 -8.40
C THR A 245 11.44 1.21 -8.29
N TRP A 246 10.56 0.45 -7.68
CA TRP A 246 9.16 0.85 -7.52
C TRP A 246 8.94 1.90 -6.42
N HIS A 247 9.75 1.97 -5.35
CA HIS A 247 9.75 3.11 -4.42
C HIS A 247 10.26 4.39 -5.08
N ALA A 248 11.14 4.24 -6.06
CA ALA A 248 11.59 5.34 -6.87
C ALA A 248 10.44 6.04 -7.60
N THR A 249 9.41 5.31 -8.01
CA THR A 249 8.25 5.93 -8.67
C THR A 249 7.52 6.88 -7.74
N TYR A 250 7.41 6.58 -6.44
CA TYR A 250 6.82 7.48 -5.45
C TYR A 250 7.65 8.74 -5.27
N TYR A 251 8.97 8.59 -5.13
CA TYR A 251 9.90 9.72 -5.04
C TYR A 251 9.82 10.63 -6.27
N LEU A 252 9.89 10.05 -7.48
CA LEU A 252 9.78 10.80 -8.73
C LEU A 252 8.43 11.51 -8.88
N HIS A 253 7.35 10.89 -8.38
CA HIS A 253 6.04 11.51 -8.38
C HIS A 253 6.00 12.77 -7.50
N LEU A 254 6.66 12.75 -6.35
CA LEU A 254 6.74 13.90 -5.45
C LEU A 254 7.61 15.02 -6.01
N LEU A 255 8.70 14.70 -6.72
CA LEU A 255 9.54 15.70 -7.38
C LEU A 255 8.83 16.48 -8.50
N LYS A 256 7.71 15.96 -9.02
CA LYS A 256 6.91 16.63 -10.06
C LYS A 256 5.87 17.61 -9.51
N ARG A 257 5.62 17.59 -8.22
CA ARG A 257 4.66 18.48 -7.57
C ARG A 257 5.26 19.84 -7.28
#